data_692df44777e5f709666756ddea44129f
#
_entry.id   692df44777e5f709666756ddea44129f
#
_cell.length_a   1.000
_cell.length_b   1.000
_cell.length_c   1.000
_cell.angle_alpha   90.00
_cell.angle_beta   90.00
_cell.angle_gamma   90.00
#
_symmetry.space_group_name_H-M   'P 1'
#
loop_
_entity.id
_entity.type
_entity.pdbx_description
1 polymer ?
#
loop_
_entity_poly.entity_id
_entity_poly.type
_entity_poly.pdbx_seq_one_letter_code
_entity_poly.pdbx_strand_id
1 'polypeptide(L)'
;EIKAIHDTGQPVLVGTQDVAESEALAEALREYDIDVNVLNAKNDAEEARIIAEAGDIGRVTVSTQMAGRGTDIKLGGADENDHDAVVKLGGLAVIGTSRHRTARLDNQLRGRAGRQGDPGLALFFVSLEDDVVVVGGAGEEVTARPAADGSIESKRIRDWIEHCQRVTEGQLLEIHSQTWKYNKLLADQRDIIDKRRAELLDTDRAWQEIFERSARATLLDKELPRDTLVRAAREIMLYHLDLGWSDHLALMDDVRESIHLRAIARETPIDEFHRIA
;
A
#
# COMPACT_ATOMS: atom_id res chain seq x y z
N GLU A 1 -22.31 12.58 15.14
CA GLU A 1 -21.77 11.49 15.98
C GLU A 1 -20.43 11.91 16.59
N ILE A 2 -19.44 12.41 15.80
CA ILE A 2 -18.14 12.88 16.33
C ILE A 2 -18.35 13.87 17.48
N LYS A 3 -19.18 14.90 17.26
CA LYS A 3 -19.50 15.89 18.30
C LYS A 3 -20.14 15.24 19.54
N ALA A 4 -21.10 14.34 19.36
CA ALA A 4 -21.78 13.69 20.47
C ALA A 4 -20.81 12.86 21.35
N ILE A 5 -19.84 12.20 20.74
CA ILE A 5 -18.82 11.45 21.46
C ILE A 5 -17.82 12.40 22.12
N HIS A 6 -17.33 13.42 21.40
CA HIS A 6 -16.43 14.45 21.91
C HIS A 6 -17.01 15.17 23.15
N ASP A 7 -18.30 15.51 23.11
CA ASP A 7 -18.98 16.22 24.22
C ASP A 7 -19.00 15.36 25.53
N THR A 8 -18.77 14.04 25.44
CA THR A 8 -18.59 13.18 26.63
C THR A 8 -17.18 13.24 27.22
N GLY A 9 -16.24 13.83 26.49
CA GLY A 9 -14.82 13.81 26.83
C GLY A 9 -14.05 12.58 26.29
N GLN A 10 -14.73 11.68 25.58
CA GLN A 10 -14.08 10.50 25.00
C GLN A 10 -13.17 10.93 23.82
N PRO A 11 -11.91 10.44 23.75
CA PRO A 11 -11.05 10.73 22.59
C PRO A 11 -11.57 10.07 21.33
N VAL A 12 -11.45 10.79 20.20
CA VAL A 12 -11.96 10.35 18.91
C VAL A 12 -10.85 10.35 17.85
N LEU A 13 -10.66 9.20 17.19
CA LEU A 13 -9.82 9.07 16.01
C LEU A 13 -10.70 8.86 14.79
N VAL A 14 -10.61 9.76 13.81
CA VAL A 14 -11.36 9.65 12.56
C VAL A 14 -10.42 9.22 11.44
N GLY A 15 -10.74 8.12 10.76
CA GLY A 15 -10.02 7.66 9.58
C GLY A 15 -10.74 8.08 8.31
N THR A 16 -10.03 8.81 7.44
CA THR A 16 -10.52 9.27 6.12
C THR A 16 -9.82 8.56 4.98
N GLN A 17 -10.35 8.66 3.77
CA GLN A 17 -9.80 8.00 2.59
C GLN A 17 -8.54 8.70 2.06
N ASP A 18 -8.56 10.03 2.07
CA ASP A 18 -7.46 10.84 1.54
C ASP A 18 -7.23 12.13 2.35
N VAL A 19 -6.22 12.90 1.92
CA VAL A 19 -5.82 14.15 2.58
C VAL A 19 -6.89 15.23 2.40
N ALA A 20 -7.52 15.33 1.23
CA ALA A 20 -8.51 16.37 0.96
C ALA A 20 -9.75 16.17 1.84
N GLU A 21 -10.22 14.92 2.00
CA GLU A 21 -11.32 14.58 2.91
C GLU A 21 -10.96 14.89 4.37
N SER A 22 -9.70 14.59 4.78
CA SER A 22 -9.24 14.89 6.15
C SER A 22 -9.21 16.39 6.45
N GLU A 23 -8.77 17.20 5.51
CA GLU A 23 -8.73 18.67 5.64
C GLU A 23 -10.15 19.25 5.65
N ALA A 24 -11.03 18.82 4.76
CA ALA A 24 -12.43 19.28 4.71
C ALA A 24 -13.20 18.89 5.97
N LEU A 25 -13.03 17.68 6.48
CA LEU A 25 -13.66 17.24 7.72
C LEU A 25 -13.16 18.04 8.93
N ALA A 26 -11.86 18.30 8.99
CA ALA A 26 -11.28 19.11 10.07
C ALA A 26 -11.80 20.55 10.05
N GLU A 27 -11.98 21.16 8.87
CA GLU A 27 -12.57 22.48 8.73
C GLU A 27 -14.04 22.49 9.21
N ALA A 28 -14.82 21.50 8.77
CA ALA A 28 -16.21 21.35 9.19
C ALA A 28 -16.34 21.13 10.72
N LEU A 29 -15.44 20.39 11.35
CA LEU A 29 -15.47 20.19 12.81
C LEU A 29 -15.11 21.45 13.59
N ARG A 30 -14.21 22.32 13.07
CA ARG A 30 -13.90 23.63 13.67
C ARG A 30 -15.09 24.57 13.68
N GLU A 31 -16.00 24.48 12.71
CA GLU A 31 -17.26 25.25 12.73
C GLU A 31 -18.16 24.90 13.92
N TYR A 32 -17.95 23.72 14.54
CA TYR A 32 -18.63 23.27 15.76
C TYR A 32 -17.81 23.52 17.04
N ASP A 33 -16.80 24.39 16.99
CA ASP A 33 -15.88 24.70 18.09
C ASP A 33 -15.09 23.47 18.60
N ILE A 34 -14.82 22.48 17.75
CA ILE A 34 -14.04 21.31 18.08
C ILE A 34 -12.60 21.54 17.61
N ASP A 35 -11.64 21.48 18.57
CA ASP A 35 -10.19 21.50 18.25
C ASP A 35 -9.77 20.16 17.63
N VAL A 36 -9.22 20.21 16.42
CA VAL A 36 -8.91 19.02 15.62
C VAL A 36 -7.44 18.99 15.24
N ASN A 37 -6.78 17.91 15.60
CA ASN A 37 -5.46 17.57 15.08
C ASN A 37 -5.60 16.82 13.76
N VAL A 38 -4.90 17.26 12.70
CA VAL A 38 -4.89 16.58 11.41
C VAL A 38 -3.57 15.85 11.24
N LEU A 39 -3.65 14.55 11.11
CA LEU A 39 -2.52 13.66 10.88
C LEU A 39 -2.44 13.28 9.41
N ASN A 40 -1.57 13.95 8.67
CA ASN A 40 -1.27 13.63 7.28
C ASN A 40 0.25 13.44 7.12
N ALA A 41 0.68 12.59 6.16
CA ALA A 41 2.06 12.14 5.97
C ALA A 41 3.06 13.24 5.52
N LYS A 42 2.83 14.51 5.91
CA LYS A 42 3.68 15.65 5.50
C LYS A 42 4.85 15.92 6.46
N ASN A 43 4.80 15.42 7.70
CA ASN A 43 5.84 15.71 8.71
C ASN A 43 5.93 14.63 9.79
N ASP A 44 6.92 13.74 9.69
CA ASP A 44 7.10 12.59 10.60
C ASP A 44 7.27 12.98 12.08
N ALA A 45 7.93 14.10 12.37
CA ALA A 45 8.17 14.53 13.77
C ALA A 45 6.89 15.05 14.42
N GLU A 46 6.04 15.73 13.66
CA GLU A 46 4.73 16.21 14.12
C GLU A 46 3.74 15.04 14.25
N GLU A 47 3.84 14.06 13.37
CA GLU A 47 3.06 12.83 13.42
C GLU A 47 3.17 12.11 14.76
N ALA A 48 4.39 11.87 15.24
CA ALA A 48 4.64 11.20 16.51
C ALA A 48 4.02 11.95 17.71
N ARG A 49 4.06 13.29 17.70
CA ARG A 49 3.45 14.11 18.73
C ARG A 49 1.92 14.02 18.71
N ILE A 50 1.31 14.17 17.53
CA ILE A 50 -0.15 14.09 17.34
C ILE A 50 -0.68 12.73 17.79
N ILE A 51 0.03 11.65 17.47
CA ILE A 51 -0.36 10.29 17.88
C ILE A 51 -0.26 10.14 19.40
N ALA A 52 0.78 10.67 20.03
CA ALA A 52 0.95 10.62 21.47
C ALA A 52 -0.19 11.34 22.20
N GLU A 53 -0.72 12.42 21.63
CA GLU A 53 -1.84 13.21 22.18
C GLU A 53 -3.23 12.63 21.80
N ALA A 54 -3.31 11.73 20.82
CA ALA A 54 -4.61 11.25 20.27
C ALA A 54 -5.46 10.48 21.28
N GLY A 55 -4.86 10.01 22.37
CA GLY A 55 -5.55 9.33 23.48
C GLY A 55 -5.95 10.24 24.65
N ASP A 56 -5.66 11.55 24.59
CA ASP A 56 -6.02 12.50 25.65
C ASP A 56 -7.53 12.71 25.73
N ILE A 57 -8.02 13.06 26.92
CA ILE A 57 -9.44 13.36 27.15
C ILE A 57 -9.91 14.44 26.18
N GLY A 58 -11.03 14.17 25.47
CA GLY A 58 -11.66 15.12 24.55
C GLY A 58 -10.86 15.43 23.29
N ARG A 59 -9.74 14.76 23.02
CA ARG A 59 -8.97 15.00 21.82
C ARG A 59 -9.68 14.42 20.59
N VAL A 60 -9.74 15.21 19.52
CA VAL A 60 -10.21 14.74 18.20
C VAL A 60 -9.05 14.77 17.22
N THR A 61 -8.75 13.62 16.64
CA THR A 61 -7.68 13.45 15.65
C THR A 61 -8.28 12.94 14.34
N VAL A 62 -8.09 13.65 13.25
CA VAL A 62 -8.44 13.21 11.91
C VAL A 62 -7.18 12.73 11.20
N SER A 63 -7.20 11.52 10.72
CA SER A 63 -6.04 10.84 10.15
C SER A 63 -6.37 10.26 8.78
N THR A 64 -5.47 10.43 7.82
CA THR A 64 -5.47 9.57 6.63
C THR A 64 -5.05 8.16 7.03
N GLN A 65 -5.53 7.15 6.30
CA GLN A 65 -5.40 5.74 6.63
C GLN A 65 -3.98 5.26 6.94
N MET A 66 -2.98 5.84 6.30
CA MET A 66 -1.58 5.40 6.40
C MET A 66 -0.82 6.07 7.55
N ALA A 67 -1.32 7.20 8.03
CA ALA A 67 -0.65 7.98 9.08
C ALA A 67 -0.70 7.25 10.43
N GLY A 68 0.36 7.33 11.21
CA GLY A 68 0.48 6.70 12.51
C GLY A 68 0.62 5.17 12.50
N ARG A 69 0.93 4.56 11.36
CA ARG A 69 1.12 3.12 11.29
C ARG A 69 2.34 2.67 12.10
N GLY A 70 2.13 1.67 12.96
CA GLY A 70 3.20 1.12 13.80
C GLY A 70 3.35 1.80 15.15
N THR A 71 2.66 2.94 15.40
CA THR A 71 2.67 3.64 16.69
C THR A 71 1.39 3.30 17.47
N ASP A 72 1.54 3.02 18.76
CA ASP A 72 0.41 2.77 19.65
C ASP A 72 -0.16 4.09 20.18
N ILE A 73 -1.49 4.18 20.26
CA ILE A 73 -2.21 5.29 20.89
C ILE A 73 -2.48 4.90 22.33
N LYS A 74 -1.84 5.61 23.25
CA LYS A 74 -2.00 5.37 24.69
C LYS A 74 -3.17 6.19 25.23
N LEU A 75 -4.07 5.55 25.94
CA LEU A 75 -5.18 6.24 26.60
C LEU A 75 -4.66 7.14 27.72
N GLY A 76 -5.14 8.38 27.75
CA GLY A 76 -4.67 9.41 28.70
C GLY A 76 -3.37 10.10 28.30
N GLY A 77 -2.98 9.99 27.01
CA GLY A 77 -1.82 10.65 26.44
C GLY A 77 -0.49 9.92 26.65
N ALA A 78 0.60 10.61 26.34
CA ALA A 78 1.96 10.06 26.38
C ALA A 78 2.33 9.51 27.78
N ASP A 79 1.94 10.24 28.82
CA ASP A 79 2.25 9.92 30.22
C ASP A 79 1.21 9.01 30.89
N GLU A 80 0.12 8.68 30.20
CA GLU A 80 -0.99 7.81 30.68
C GLU A 80 -1.64 8.30 32.00
N ASN A 81 -1.48 9.57 32.36
CA ASN A 81 -1.96 10.11 33.62
C ASN A 81 -3.48 10.03 33.77
N ASP A 82 -4.22 10.17 32.68
CA ASP A 82 -5.68 10.14 32.64
C ASP A 82 -6.23 8.81 32.10
N HIS A 83 -5.41 7.75 32.03
CA HIS A 83 -5.81 6.44 31.50
C HIS A 83 -7.13 5.93 32.07
N ASP A 84 -7.24 5.87 33.42
CA ASP A 84 -8.45 5.37 34.09
C ASP A 84 -9.70 6.23 33.81
N ALA A 85 -9.51 7.53 33.60
CA ALA A 85 -10.59 8.43 33.24
C ALA A 85 -11.08 8.16 31.82
N VAL A 86 -10.17 8.00 30.85
CA VAL A 86 -10.50 7.66 29.46
C VAL A 86 -11.13 6.27 29.37
N VAL A 87 -10.65 5.29 30.13
CA VAL A 87 -11.25 3.95 30.22
C VAL A 87 -12.71 4.03 30.68
N LYS A 88 -13.02 4.86 31.70
CA LYS A 88 -14.40 5.06 32.19
C LYS A 88 -15.30 5.73 31.15
N LEU A 89 -14.76 6.54 30.25
CA LEU A 89 -15.48 7.18 29.15
C LEU A 89 -15.72 6.20 27.97
N GLY A 90 -15.14 4.99 28.01
CA GLY A 90 -15.30 3.98 26.98
C GLY A 90 -14.06 3.78 26.08
N GLY A 91 -12.91 4.35 26.47
CA GLY A 91 -11.64 4.25 25.73
C GLY A 91 -11.61 5.09 24.45
N LEU A 92 -10.78 4.71 23.47
CA LEU A 92 -10.68 5.40 22.21
C LEU A 92 -11.87 5.07 21.29
N ALA A 93 -12.57 6.10 20.81
CA ALA A 93 -13.57 5.97 19.75
C ALA A 93 -12.91 6.12 18.37
N VAL A 94 -13.04 5.12 17.53
CA VAL A 94 -12.52 5.11 16.16
C VAL A 94 -13.69 5.21 15.18
N ILE A 95 -13.63 6.18 14.28
CA ILE A 95 -14.67 6.43 13.29
C ILE A 95 -14.06 6.36 11.89
N GLY A 96 -14.60 5.49 11.03
CA GLY A 96 -14.31 5.49 9.60
C GLY A 96 -15.36 6.25 8.82
N THR A 97 -14.98 7.17 7.95
CA THR A 97 -15.90 7.97 7.12
C THR A 97 -16.47 7.20 5.94
N SER A 98 -15.85 6.05 5.62
CA SER A 98 -16.29 5.11 4.57
C SER A 98 -15.68 3.73 4.81
N ARG A 99 -16.04 2.74 3.99
CA ARG A 99 -15.33 1.47 3.92
C ARG A 99 -14.20 1.53 2.89
N HIS A 100 -13.12 0.86 3.16
CA HIS A 100 -12.05 0.67 2.18
C HIS A 100 -12.37 -0.48 1.22
N ARG A 101 -11.66 -0.53 0.09
CA ARG A 101 -11.81 -1.61 -0.88
C ARG A 101 -11.38 -2.98 -0.35
N THR A 102 -10.66 -3.03 0.79
CA THR A 102 -10.25 -4.26 1.45
C THR A 102 -10.61 -4.24 2.94
N ALA A 103 -11.18 -5.32 3.43
CA ALA A 103 -11.53 -5.46 4.85
C ALA A 103 -10.30 -5.38 5.78
N ARG A 104 -9.12 -5.72 5.27
CA ARG A 104 -7.86 -5.59 6.00
C ARG A 104 -7.58 -4.15 6.45
N LEU A 105 -7.87 -3.18 5.61
CA LEU A 105 -7.65 -1.77 5.91
C LEU A 105 -8.64 -1.26 6.95
N ASP A 106 -9.91 -1.65 6.85
CA ASP A 106 -10.91 -1.35 7.88
C ASP A 106 -10.51 -1.95 9.24
N ASN A 107 -9.99 -3.19 9.21
CA ASN A 107 -9.53 -3.86 10.44
C ASN A 107 -8.29 -3.17 11.04
N GLN A 108 -7.40 -2.58 10.23
CA GLN A 108 -6.29 -1.78 10.75
C GLN A 108 -6.77 -0.51 11.45
N LEU A 109 -7.78 0.16 10.90
CA LEU A 109 -8.40 1.32 11.56
C LEU A 109 -9.14 0.88 12.81
N ARG A 110 -10.02 -0.11 12.73
CA ARG A 110 -10.76 -0.68 13.87
C ARG A 110 -9.83 -1.13 15.01
N GLY A 111 -8.71 -1.75 14.67
CA GLY A 111 -7.68 -2.21 15.61
C GLY A 111 -6.88 -1.10 16.28
N ARG A 112 -7.20 0.18 16.05
CA ARG A 112 -6.68 1.29 16.85
C ARG A 112 -7.42 1.43 18.18
N ALA A 113 -8.69 1.03 18.25
CA ALA A 113 -9.47 0.96 19.48
C ALA A 113 -9.33 -0.38 20.19
N GLY A 114 -9.62 -0.42 21.49
CA GLY A 114 -9.71 -1.65 22.28
C GLY A 114 -8.38 -2.39 22.40
N ARG A 115 -7.28 -1.68 22.61
CA ARG A 115 -5.95 -2.27 22.75
C ARG A 115 -5.64 -2.63 24.17
N GLN A 116 -4.74 -3.60 24.39
CA GLN A 116 -4.20 -4.02 25.68
C GLN A 116 -5.25 -4.42 26.73
N GLY A 117 -6.49 -4.72 26.32
CA GLY A 117 -7.60 -5.06 27.19
C GLY A 117 -8.49 -3.88 27.57
N ASP A 118 -8.17 -2.69 27.12
CA ASP A 118 -8.98 -1.49 27.35
C ASP A 118 -10.26 -1.52 26.49
N PRO A 119 -11.33 -0.83 26.94
CA PRO A 119 -12.51 -0.65 26.11
C PRO A 119 -12.22 0.24 24.90
N GLY A 120 -13.05 0.14 23.88
CA GLY A 120 -12.99 0.98 22.71
C GLY A 120 -14.25 0.88 21.86
N LEU A 121 -14.50 1.90 21.07
CA LEU A 121 -15.62 1.96 20.11
C LEU A 121 -15.07 2.04 18.70
N ALA A 122 -15.68 1.31 17.75
CA ALA A 122 -15.36 1.45 16.34
C ALA A 122 -16.63 1.52 15.51
N LEU A 123 -16.82 2.62 14.81
CA LEU A 123 -17.98 2.90 13.96
C LEU A 123 -17.50 3.18 12.52
N PHE A 124 -18.30 2.77 11.53
CA PHE A 124 -18.07 3.11 10.14
C PHE A 124 -19.36 3.71 9.54
N PHE A 125 -19.24 4.91 8.99
CA PHE A 125 -20.29 5.56 8.24
C PHE A 125 -20.04 5.30 6.77
N VAL A 126 -21.05 4.77 6.07
CA VAL A 126 -20.91 4.32 4.68
C VAL A 126 -22.05 4.88 3.87
N SER A 127 -21.74 5.53 2.76
CA SER A 127 -22.72 5.94 1.75
C SER A 127 -22.92 4.84 0.71
N LEU A 128 -24.13 4.76 0.13
CA LEU A 128 -24.35 3.94 -1.06
C LEU A 128 -23.65 4.51 -2.31
N GLU A 129 -23.16 5.75 -2.23
CA GLU A 129 -22.39 6.44 -3.26
C GLU A 129 -20.87 6.26 -3.09
N ASP A 130 -20.41 5.61 -2.00
CA ASP A 130 -18.99 5.34 -1.78
C ASP A 130 -18.43 4.43 -2.88
N ASP A 131 -17.19 4.69 -3.29
CA ASP A 131 -16.47 3.95 -4.33
C ASP A 131 -16.56 2.43 -4.17
N VAL A 132 -16.43 1.93 -2.95
CA VAL A 132 -16.50 0.49 -2.65
C VAL A 132 -17.87 -0.10 -2.99
N VAL A 133 -18.94 0.68 -2.80
CA VAL A 133 -20.31 0.24 -3.08
C VAL A 133 -20.60 0.35 -4.57
N VAL A 134 -20.23 1.46 -5.19
CA VAL A 134 -20.45 1.71 -6.63
C VAL A 134 -19.69 0.69 -7.48
N VAL A 135 -18.40 0.48 -7.19
CA VAL A 135 -17.56 -0.46 -7.94
C VAL A 135 -17.93 -1.91 -7.64
N GLY A 136 -18.12 -2.25 -6.36
CA GLY A 136 -18.46 -3.62 -5.95
C GLY A 136 -19.87 -4.04 -6.28
N GLY A 137 -20.79 -3.09 -6.39
CA GLY A 137 -22.19 -3.32 -6.79
C GLY A 137 -22.38 -3.55 -8.29
N ALA A 138 -21.34 -3.31 -9.11
CA ALA A 138 -21.35 -3.57 -10.55
C ALA A 138 -22.58 -3.01 -11.30
N GLY A 139 -23.16 -1.88 -10.82
CA GLY A 139 -24.33 -1.24 -11.41
C GLY A 139 -25.68 -1.80 -10.93
N GLU A 140 -25.70 -2.70 -9.94
CA GLU A 140 -26.93 -3.10 -9.29
C GLU A 140 -27.46 -1.95 -8.41
N GLU A 141 -28.70 -1.52 -8.63
CA GLU A 141 -29.36 -0.51 -7.81
C GLU A 141 -30.02 -1.18 -6.60
N VAL A 142 -29.59 -0.77 -5.41
CA VAL A 142 -30.22 -1.19 -4.16
C VAL A 142 -31.11 -0.06 -3.65
N THR A 143 -32.41 -0.30 -3.69
CA THR A 143 -33.36 0.65 -3.15
C THR A 143 -33.42 0.57 -1.62
N ALA A 144 -33.20 1.70 -0.96
CA ALA A 144 -33.34 1.87 0.47
C ALA A 144 -34.30 3.05 0.78
N ARG A 145 -34.95 2.97 1.93
CA ARG A 145 -35.74 4.11 2.45
C ARG A 145 -34.97 4.73 3.60
N PRO A 146 -34.39 5.91 3.41
CA PRO A 146 -33.72 6.61 4.48
C PRO A 146 -34.72 7.09 5.55
N ALA A 147 -34.24 7.18 6.79
CA ALA A 147 -34.94 7.87 7.88
C ALA A 147 -34.94 9.39 7.65
N ALA A 148 -35.57 10.15 8.55
CA ALA A 148 -35.68 11.61 8.42
C ALA A 148 -34.31 12.33 8.46
N ASP A 149 -33.30 11.72 9.10
CA ASP A 149 -31.92 12.18 9.20
C ASP A 149 -31.02 11.66 8.07
N GLY A 150 -31.58 10.94 7.08
CA GLY A 150 -30.84 10.34 5.97
C GLY A 150 -30.22 8.98 6.27
N SER A 151 -30.28 8.51 7.53
CA SER A 151 -29.69 7.20 7.90
C SER A 151 -30.52 6.02 7.35
N ILE A 152 -29.81 4.90 7.09
CA ILE A 152 -30.42 3.66 6.59
C ILE A 152 -30.09 2.52 7.55
N GLU A 153 -31.00 2.21 8.46
CA GLU A 153 -30.87 1.08 9.36
C GLU A 153 -31.49 -0.19 8.76
N SER A 154 -30.76 -0.83 7.85
CA SER A 154 -31.22 -2.06 7.20
C SER A 154 -30.14 -3.12 7.20
N LYS A 155 -30.45 -4.31 7.75
CA LYS A 155 -29.54 -5.45 7.68
C LYS A 155 -29.21 -5.81 6.22
N ARG A 156 -30.22 -5.76 5.33
CA ARG A 156 -30.03 -6.04 3.90
C ARG A 156 -29.00 -5.10 3.26
N ILE A 157 -29.04 -3.80 3.63
CA ILE A 157 -28.09 -2.81 3.11
C ILE A 157 -26.69 -3.05 3.67
N ARG A 158 -26.56 -3.37 4.96
CA ARG A 158 -25.27 -3.74 5.56
C ARG A 158 -24.67 -4.97 4.88
N ASP A 159 -25.47 -6.02 4.70
CA ASP A 159 -25.02 -7.26 4.03
C ASP A 159 -24.62 -6.98 2.57
N TRP A 160 -25.31 -6.05 1.89
CA TRP A 160 -24.97 -5.60 0.54
C TRP A 160 -23.63 -4.86 0.50
N ILE A 161 -23.39 -3.91 1.39
CA ILE A 161 -22.11 -3.18 1.49
C ILE A 161 -20.95 -4.17 1.73
N GLU A 162 -21.13 -5.15 2.62
CA GLU A 162 -20.13 -6.19 2.85
C GLU A 162 -19.91 -7.06 1.61
N HIS A 163 -20.96 -7.33 0.83
CA HIS A 163 -20.85 -8.02 -0.44
C HIS A 163 -20.01 -7.21 -1.44
N CYS A 164 -20.33 -5.93 -1.62
CA CYS A 164 -19.59 -5.02 -2.49
C CYS A 164 -18.10 -4.96 -2.13
N GLN A 165 -17.76 -4.89 -0.82
CA GLN A 165 -16.39 -4.92 -0.37
C GLN A 165 -15.69 -6.23 -0.73
N ARG A 166 -16.34 -7.40 -0.57
CA ARG A 166 -15.76 -8.68 -0.98
C ARG A 166 -15.52 -8.76 -2.49
N VAL A 167 -16.42 -8.19 -3.30
CA VAL A 167 -16.24 -8.15 -4.76
C VAL A 167 -15.04 -7.28 -5.14
N THR A 168 -14.93 -6.07 -4.59
CA THR A 168 -13.79 -5.18 -4.86
C THR A 168 -12.47 -5.78 -4.37
N GLU A 169 -12.46 -6.44 -3.22
CA GLU A 169 -11.28 -7.14 -2.70
C GLU A 169 -10.86 -8.30 -3.62
N GLY A 170 -11.82 -9.07 -4.13
CA GLY A 170 -11.58 -10.13 -5.12
C GLY A 170 -10.99 -9.60 -6.42
N GLN A 171 -11.52 -8.48 -6.94
CA GLN A 171 -10.97 -7.83 -8.14
C GLN A 171 -9.53 -7.35 -7.93
N LEU A 172 -9.25 -6.72 -6.78
CA LEU A 172 -7.89 -6.30 -6.43
C LEU A 172 -6.94 -7.49 -6.31
N LEU A 173 -7.38 -8.59 -5.69
CA LEU A 173 -6.58 -9.81 -5.58
C LEU A 173 -6.24 -10.37 -6.96
N GLU A 174 -7.19 -10.38 -7.89
CA GLU A 174 -6.95 -10.83 -9.27
C GLU A 174 -5.93 -9.94 -9.98
N ILE A 175 -6.06 -8.61 -9.89
CA ILE A 175 -5.09 -7.65 -10.44
C ILE A 175 -3.69 -7.90 -9.85
N HIS A 176 -3.59 -8.06 -8.53
CA HIS A 176 -2.31 -8.36 -7.87
C HIS A 176 -1.74 -9.70 -8.30
N SER A 177 -2.58 -10.74 -8.44
CA SER A 177 -2.17 -12.05 -8.91
C SER A 177 -1.59 -11.99 -10.31
N GLN A 178 -2.26 -11.30 -11.24
CA GLN A 178 -1.75 -11.12 -12.59
C GLN A 178 -0.45 -10.35 -12.60
N THR A 179 -0.39 -9.20 -11.92
CA THR A 179 0.84 -8.39 -11.81
C THR A 179 2.01 -9.21 -11.24
N TRP A 180 1.73 -10.03 -10.23
CA TRP A 180 2.76 -10.90 -9.63
C TRP A 180 3.32 -11.91 -10.63
N LYS A 181 2.49 -12.52 -11.47
CA LYS A 181 2.94 -13.49 -12.50
C LYS A 181 3.94 -12.86 -13.47
N TYR A 182 3.66 -11.64 -13.97
CA TYR A 182 4.59 -10.90 -14.83
C TYR A 182 5.90 -10.56 -14.10
N ASN A 183 5.81 -10.03 -12.90
CA ASN A 183 6.97 -9.63 -12.12
C ASN A 183 7.83 -10.82 -11.67
N LYS A 184 7.22 -11.98 -11.39
CA LYS A 184 7.93 -13.19 -10.98
C LYS A 184 8.89 -13.67 -12.05
N LEU A 185 8.47 -13.68 -13.32
CA LEU A 185 9.32 -14.06 -14.44
C LEU A 185 10.55 -13.14 -14.54
N LEU A 186 10.34 -11.82 -14.51
CA LEU A 186 11.44 -10.85 -14.56
C LEU A 186 12.36 -10.93 -13.34
N ALA A 187 11.82 -11.25 -12.17
CA ALA A 187 12.64 -11.48 -10.96
C ALA A 187 13.53 -12.71 -11.11
N ASP A 188 13.01 -13.81 -11.62
CA ASP A 188 13.78 -15.04 -11.86
C ASP A 188 14.91 -14.82 -12.90
N GLN A 189 14.62 -14.04 -13.94
CA GLN A 189 15.64 -13.64 -14.93
C GLN A 189 16.69 -12.71 -14.30
N ARG A 190 16.27 -11.75 -13.47
CA ARG A 190 17.19 -10.87 -12.73
C ARG A 190 18.15 -11.66 -11.85
N ASP A 191 17.66 -12.66 -11.14
CA ASP A 191 18.50 -13.52 -10.30
C ASP A 191 19.61 -14.22 -11.10
N ILE A 192 19.33 -14.61 -12.37
CA ILE A 192 20.33 -15.20 -13.27
C ILE A 192 21.36 -14.15 -13.65
N ILE A 193 20.93 -12.95 -14.03
CA ILE A 193 21.82 -11.85 -14.43
C ILE A 193 22.68 -11.40 -13.24
N ASP A 194 22.12 -11.27 -12.04
CA ASP A 194 22.83 -10.86 -10.84
C ASP A 194 23.90 -11.89 -10.44
N LYS A 195 23.61 -13.18 -10.52
CA LYS A 195 24.59 -14.26 -10.32
C LYS A 195 25.73 -14.17 -11.33
N ARG A 196 25.37 -13.96 -12.61
CA ARG A 196 26.37 -13.79 -13.66
C ARG A 196 27.22 -12.55 -13.46
N ARG A 197 26.61 -11.46 -13.05
CA ARG A 197 27.30 -10.19 -12.75
C ARG A 197 28.27 -10.34 -11.58
N ALA A 198 27.86 -11.01 -10.52
CA ALA A 198 28.72 -11.32 -9.37
C ALA A 198 29.91 -12.19 -9.78
N GLU A 199 29.68 -13.24 -10.57
CA GLU A 199 30.79 -14.09 -11.08
C GLU A 199 31.83 -13.29 -11.86
N LEU A 200 31.36 -12.38 -12.76
CA LEU A 200 32.26 -11.51 -13.52
C LEU A 200 33.02 -10.51 -12.65
N LEU A 201 32.40 -10.00 -11.59
CA LEU A 201 33.01 -9.04 -10.65
C LEU A 201 34.07 -9.69 -9.77
N ASP A 202 33.80 -10.88 -9.24
CA ASP A 202 34.58 -11.50 -8.17
C ASP A 202 35.67 -12.42 -8.69
N THR A 203 35.63 -12.79 -9.99
CA THR A 203 36.56 -13.78 -10.56
C THR A 203 37.22 -13.30 -11.85
N ASP A 204 38.15 -14.11 -12.38
CA ASP A 204 38.79 -13.94 -13.69
C ASP A 204 37.95 -14.50 -14.85
N ARG A 205 36.72 -14.89 -14.61
CA ARG A 205 35.87 -15.61 -15.56
C ARG A 205 35.69 -14.85 -16.87
N ALA A 206 35.61 -13.54 -16.82
CA ALA A 206 35.50 -12.68 -18.01
C ALA A 206 36.67 -12.88 -18.97
N TRP A 207 37.91 -12.88 -18.45
CA TRP A 207 39.09 -13.13 -19.28
C TRP A 207 39.17 -14.57 -19.75
N GLN A 208 38.87 -15.55 -18.91
CA GLN A 208 38.89 -16.97 -19.28
C GLN A 208 37.99 -17.25 -20.48
N GLU A 209 36.76 -16.74 -20.50
CA GLU A 209 35.82 -16.93 -21.60
C GLU A 209 36.25 -16.25 -22.90
N ILE A 210 36.86 -15.07 -22.84
CA ILE A 210 37.42 -14.39 -24.01
C ILE A 210 38.63 -15.19 -24.51
N PHE A 211 39.48 -15.68 -23.62
CA PHE A 211 40.67 -16.46 -23.96
C PHE A 211 40.28 -17.77 -24.68
N GLU A 212 39.26 -18.48 -24.20
CA GLU A 212 38.79 -19.74 -24.80
C GLU A 212 38.18 -19.54 -26.20
N ARG A 213 37.58 -18.37 -26.48
CA ARG A 213 36.83 -18.09 -27.71
C ARG A 213 37.61 -17.33 -28.78
N SER A 214 38.77 -16.76 -28.46
CA SER A 214 39.50 -15.87 -29.37
C SER A 214 40.96 -16.24 -29.51
N ALA A 215 41.37 -16.63 -30.73
CA ALA A 215 42.76 -16.86 -31.07
C ALA A 215 43.65 -15.62 -30.85
N ARG A 216 43.13 -14.41 -30.93
CA ARG A 216 43.82 -13.17 -30.64
C ARG A 216 44.13 -12.98 -29.16
N ALA A 217 43.34 -13.56 -28.27
CA ALA A 217 43.57 -13.48 -26.83
C ALA A 217 44.90 -14.10 -26.43
N THR A 218 45.33 -15.17 -27.12
CA THR A 218 46.65 -15.81 -26.89
C THR A 218 47.83 -14.88 -27.20
N LEU A 219 47.67 -13.95 -28.14
CA LEU A 219 48.72 -12.95 -28.44
C LEU A 219 48.72 -11.85 -27.35
N LEU A 220 47.52 -11.37 -26.95
CA LEU A 220 47.40 -10.36 -25.90
C LEU A 220 47.90 -10.84 -24.55
N ASP A 221 47.73 -12.13 -24.21
CA ASP A 221 48.21 -12.74 -22.97
C ASP A 221 49.74 -12.79 -22.88
N LYS A 222 50.45 -12.73 -24.04
CA LYS A 222 51.88 -12.62 -24.08
C LYS A 222 52.43 -11.20 -24.04
N GLU A 223 51.63 -10.23 -24.42
CA GLU A 223 52.03 -8.83 -24.60
C GLU A 223 51.64 -7.93 -23.41
N LEU A 224 50.59 -8.28 -22.67
CA LEU A 224 50.01 -7.43 -21.63
C LEU A 224 49.96 -8.15 -20.27
N PRO A 225 50.05 -7.37 -19.18
CA PRO A 225 49.90 -7.93 -17.84
C PRO A 225 48.49 -8.54 -17.63
N ARG A 226 48.45 -9.71 -16.98
CA ARG A 226 47.23 -10.46 -16.69
C ARG A 226 46.15 -9.62 -16.03
N ASP A 227 46.50 -8.83 -15.03
CA ASP A 227 45.56 -7.98 -14.30
C ASP A 227 44.88 -6.93 -15.20
N THR A 228 45.60 -6.40 -16.18
CA THR A 228 45.08 -5.46 -17.17
C THR A 228 44.08 -6.15 -18.08
N LEU A 229 44.37 -7.37 -18.52
CA LEU A 229 43.49 -8.17 -19.38
C LEU A 229 42.22 -8.58 -18.64
N VAL A 230 42.34 -9.03 -17.39
CA VAL A 230 41.20 -9.39 -16.53
C VAL A 230 40.28 -8.19 -16.31
N ARG A 231 40.83 -7.02 -15.98
CA ARG A 231 40.05 -5.78 -15.78
C ARG A 231 39.34 -5.34 -17.05
N ALA A 232 40.02 -5.26 -18.18
CA ALA A 232 39.45 -4.88 -19.45
C ALA A 232 38.33 -5.84 -19.90
N ALA A 233 38.60 -7.16 -19.78
CA ALA A 233 37.61 -8.18 -20.09
C ALA A 233 36.32 -8.03 -19.20
N ARG A 234 36.52 -7.80 -17.90
CA ARG A 234 35.44 -7.57 -16.94
C ARG A 234 34.62 -6.35 -17.32
N GLU A 235 35.25 -5.22 -17.58
CA GLU A 235 34.54 -3.98 -17.94
C GLU A 235 33.72 -4.16 -19.22
N ILE A 236 34.30 -4.80 -20.26
CA ILE A 236 33.61 -5.07 -21.51
C ILE A 236 32.38 -6.00 -21.30
N MET A 237 32.60 -7.12 -20.59
CA MET A 237 31.53 -8.08 -20.39
C MET A 237 30.40 -7.54 -19.50
N LEU A 238 30.73 -6.78 -18.46
CA LEU A 238 29.72 -6.12 -17.62
C LEU A 238 28.95 -5.07 -18.40
N TYR A 239 29.63 -4.25 -19.21
CA TYR A 239 28.95 -3.27 -20.05
C TYR A 239 27.91 -3.92 -20.98
N HIS A 240 28.28 -4.99 -21.67
CA HIS A 240 27.37 -5.70 -22.56
C HIS A 240 26.26 -6.45 -21.83
N LEU A 241 26.57 -7.02 -20.64
CA LEU A 241 25.56 -7.66 -19.80
C LEU A 241 24.51 -6.65 -19.32
N ASP A 242 24.97 -5.51 -18.78
CA ASP A 242 24.10 -4.47 -18.24
C ASP A 242 23.29 -3.79 -19.37
N LEU A 243 23.90 -3.55 -20.54
CA LEU A 243 23.20 -3.01 -21.72
C LEU A 243 22.13 -3.99 -22.22
N GLY A 244 22.50 -5.25 -22.44
CA GLY A 244 21.56 -6.27 -22.89
C GLY A 244 20.40 -6.50 -21.93
N TRP A 245 20.66 -6.43 -20.62
CA TRP A 245 19.61 -6.50 -19.59
C TRP A 245 18.68 -5.28 -19.63
N SER A 246 19.25 -4.08 -19.80
CA SER A 246 18.45 -2.85 -19.95
C SER A 246 17.53 -2.89 -21.18
N ASP A 247 18.07 -3.31 -22.32
CA ASP A 247 17.31 -3.47 -23.57
C ASP A 247 16.21 -4.53 -23.43
N HIS A 248 16.51 -5.64 -22.76
CA HIS A 248 15.53 -6.68 -22.45
C HIS A 248 14.38 -6.15 -21.57
N LEU A 249 14.68 -5.39 -20.51
CA LEU A 249 13.67 -4.80 -19.65
C LEU A 249 12.77 -3.82 -20.42
N ALA A 250 13.35 -2.98 -21.29
CA ALA A 250 12.59 -2.07 -22.16
C ALA A 250 11.66 -2.85 -23.11
N LEU A 251 12.16 -3.91 -23.74
CA LEU A 251 11.34 -4.79 -24.59
C LEU A 251 10.19 -5.42 -23.80
N MET A 252 10.45 -5.93 -22.60
CA MET A 252 9.42 -6.56 -21.78
C MET A 252 8.36 -5.57 -21.29
N ASP A 253 8.73 -4.31 -21.08
CA ASP A 253 7.80 -3.24 -20.75
C ASP A 253 6.87 -2.90 -21.94
N ASP A 254 7.43 -2.74 -23.14
CA ASP A 254 6.66 -2.56 -24.38
C ASP A 254 5.71 -3.73 -24.66
N VAL A 255 6.18 -4.96 -24.43
CA VAL A 255 5.36 -6.17 -24.58
C VAL A 255 4.21 -6.15 -23.58
N ARG A 256 4.46 -5.81 -22.30
CA ARG A 256 3.43 -5.74 -21.25
C ARG A 256 2.34 -4.71 -21.59
N GLU A 257 2.72 -3.55 -22.11
CA GLU A 257 1.77 -2.52 -22.52
C GLU A 257 0.89 -2.94 -23.69
N SER A 258 1.45 -3.69 -24.66
CA SER A 258 0.76 -4.09 -25.89
C SER A 258 0.08 -5.46 -25.83
N ILE A 259 0.33 -6.26 -24.78
CA ILE A 259 -0.03 -7.69 -24.75
C ILE A 259 -1.55 -7.93 -24.78
N HIS A 260 -2.34 -7.01 -24.21
CA HIS A 260 -3.80 -7.08 -24.25
C HIS A 260 -4.36 -7.00 -25.70
N LEU A 261 -3.65 -6.35 -26.61
CA LEU A 261 -4.03 -6.30 -28.04
C LEU A 261 -3.80 -7.65 -28.72
N ARG A 262 -2.82 -8.43 -28.24
CA ARG A 262 -2.50 -9.77 -28.77
C ARG A 262 -3.46 -10.84 -28.26
N ALA A 263 -4.12 -10.64 -27.12
CA ALA A 263 -5.15 -11.53 -26.57
C ALA A 263 -6.36 -11.71 -27.51
N ILE A 264 -6.56 -10.81 -28.46
CA ILE A 264 -7.59 -10.93 -29.52
C ILE A 264 -7.38 -12.20 -30.38
N ALA A 265 -6.16 -12.73 -30.42
CA ALA A 265 -5.80 -13.93 -31.19
C ALA A 265 -6.00 -15.27 -30.44
N ARG A 266 -6.71 -15.32 -29.30
CA ARG A 266 -7.03 -16.50 -28.47
C ARG A 266 -5.89 -17.08 -27.61
N GLU A 267 -4.76 -16.40 -27.48
CA GLU A 267 -3.71 -16.80 -26.55
C GLU A 267 -3.91 -16.07 -25.20
N THR A 268 -3.54 -16.72 -24.10
CA THR A 268 -3.57 -16.02 -22.82
C THR A 268 -2.43 -14.99 -22.77
N PRO A 269 -2.67 -13.75 -22.34
CA PRO A 269 -1.64 -12.72 -22.32
C PRO A 269 -0.36 -13.13 -21.58
N ILE A 270 -0.50 -13.90 -20.50
CA ILE A 270 0.65 -14.33 -19.70
C ILE A 270 1.51 -15.38 -20.42
N ASP A 271 0.89 -16.30 -21.19
CA ASP A 271 1.64 -17.32 -21.92
C ASP A 271 2.45 -16.67 -23.06
N GLU A 272 1.86 -15.68 -23.75
CA GLU A 272 2.56 -14.92 -24.78
C GLU A 272 3.71 -14.09 -24.17
N PHE A 273 3.52 -13.49 -22.99
CA PHE A 273 4.58 -12.78 -22.28
C PHE A 273 5.75 -13.72 -21.95
N HIS A 274 5.45 -14.91 -21.44
CA HIS A 274 6.47 -15.94 -21.14
C HIS A 274 7.19 -16.45 -22.38
N ARG A 275 6.51 -16.49 -23.54
CA ARG A 275 7.10 -16.94 -24.82
C ARG A 275 8.09 -15.91 -25.38
N ILE A 276 7.84 -14.62 -25.16
CA ILE A 276 8.69 -13.52 -25.65
C ILE A 276 9.90 -13.31 -24.72
N ALA A 277 9.71 -13.49 -23.42
CA ALA A 277 10.74 -13.35 -22.39
C ALA A 277 11.80 -14.45 -22.46
#